data_8b43a57da297b917e4745246acc9c4c3
#
_entry.id   8b43a57da297b917e4745246acc9c4c3
#
_cell.length_a   1.000
_cell.length_b   1.000
_cell.length_c   1.000
_cell.angle_alpha   90.00
_cell.angle_beta   90.00
_cell.angle_gamma   90.00
#
_symmetry.space_group_name_H-M   'P 1'
#
loop_
_entity.id
_entity.type
_entity.pdbx_description
1 polymer ?
#
loop_
_entity_poly.entity_id
_entity_poly.type
_entity_poly.pdbx_seq_one_letter_code
_entity_poly.pdbx_strand_id
1 'polypeptide(L)'
;KTYRREEYYASSECSGSEFFRNLGEVTDTDVFMYCPCTSPFVKPETISQCIRAYAERGENDCVSTVSQIKEFLWLDGKPLNYDPSNAPNSQDLPDMVALNFGVTVIGRQDLINNRNIIGKNPRFVVTSDIEAIDIDTPLDFYIAEQIYRKTVIEKLELLE
;
A
#
# COMPACT_ATOMS: atom_id res chain seq x y z
N LYS A 1 -22.40 0.87 -7.93
CA LYS A 1 -22.32 -0.01 -9.12
C LYS A 1 -21.19 -1.01 -8.90
N THR A 2 -21.39 -2.27 -9.34
CA THR A 2 -20.31 -3.27 -9.43
C THR A 2 -19.89 -3.39 -10.89
N TYR A 3 -18.59 -3.60 -11.12
CA TYR A 3 -18.03 -3.87 -12.43
C TYR A 3 -17.37 -5.26 -12.41
N ARG A 4 -17.78 -6.12 -13.34
CA ARG A 4 -17.14 -7.42 -13.54
C ARG A 4 -15.97 -7.22 -14.51
N ARG A 5 -14.77 -7.45 -14.02
CA ARG A 5 -13.54 -7.39 -14.80
C ARG A 5 -13.56 -8.46 -15.90
N GLU A 6 -13.09 -8.12 -17.09
CA GLU A 6 -12.88 -9.06 -18.18
C GLU A 6 -11.80 -10.09 -17.80
N GLU A 7 -11.90 -11.30 -18.34
CA GLU A 7 -11.04 -12.42 -17.97
C GLU A 7 -9.56 -12.13 -18.19
N TYR A 8 -9.20 -11.44 -19.29
CA TYR A 8 -7.83 -11.02 -19.57
C TYR A 8 -7.22 -10.22 -18.41
N TYR A 9 -7.92 -9.21 -17.90
CA TYR A 9 -7.44 -8.38 -16.77
C TYR A 9 -7.44 -9.11 -15.42
N ALA A 10 -7.92 -10.33 -15.37
CA ALA A 10 -7.89 -11.21 -14.21
C ALA A 10 -6.85 -12.34 -14.34
N SER A 11 -6.20 -12.44 -15.50
CA SER A 11 -5.23 -13.49 -15.81
C SER A 11 -3.80 -13.09 -15.41
N SER A 12 -2.90 -14.07 -15.40
CA SER A 12 -1.45 -13.86 -15.23
C SER A 12 -0.76 -13.27 -16.48
N GLU A 13 -1.47 -13.18 -17.61
CA GLU A 13 -0.95 -12.59 -18.85
C GLU A 13 -1.01 -11.06 -18.82
N CYS A 14 -1.98 -10.51 -18.06
CA CYS A 14 -2.14 -9.07 -17.91
C CYS A 14 -1.08 -8.50 -16.97
N SER A 15 -0.32 -7.52 -17.46
CA SER A 15 0.61 -6.77 -16.61
C SER A 15 -0.13 -5.86 -15.62
N GLY A 16 0.50 -5.55 -14.47
CA GLY A 16 -0.04 -4.58 -13.52
C GLY A 16 -0.32 -3.22 -14.17
N SER A 17 0.52 -2.78 -15.10
CA SER A 17 0.33 -1.52 -15.83
C SER A 17 -0.91 -1.53 -16.73
N GLU A 18 -1.23 -2.63 -17.38
CA GLU A 18 -2.46 -2.78 -18.19
C GLU A 18 -3.69 -2.84 -17.29
N PHE A 19 -3.58 -3.57 -16.19
CA PHE A 19 -4.64 -3.67 -15.19
C PHE A 19 -5.01 -2.29 -14.61
N PHE A 20 -4.03 -1.52 -14.14
CA PHE A 20 -4.30 -0.20 -13.56
C PHE A 20 -4.84 0.80 -14.58
N ARG A 21 -4.34 0.78 -15.82
CA ARG A 21 -4.90 1.58 -16.89
C ARG A 21 -6.36 1.23 -17.15
N ASN A 22 -6.67 -0.06 -17.28
CA ASN A 22 -8.05 -0.52 -17.50
C ASN A 22 -8.99 -0.07 -16.38
N LEU A 23 -8.57 -0.17 -15.11
CA LEU A 23 -9.38 0.31 -13.98
C LEU A 23 -9.77 1.79 -14.16
N GLY A 24 -8.85 2.63 -14.59
CA GLY A 24 -9.13 4.04 -14.85
C GLY A 24 -10.06 4.24 -16.06
N GLU A 25 -9.90 3.44 -17.12
CA GLU A 25 -10.72 3.55 -18.35
C GLU A 25 -12.17 3.13 -18.13
N VAL A 26 -12.41 2.07 -17.35
CA VAL A 26 -13.77 1.54 -17.10
C VAL A 26 -14.51 2.23 -15.96
N THR A 27 -13.84 3.10 -15.20
CA THR A 27 -14.42 3.78 -14.05
C THR A 27 -14.82 5.20 -14.44
N ASP A 28 -16.07 5.59 -14.20
CA ASP A 28 -16.57 6.95 -14.41
C ASP A 28 -16.49 7.75 -13.10
N THR A 29 -15.31 8.33 -12.85
CA THR A 29 -14.99 9.12 -11.64
C THR A 29 -13.81 10.04 -11.92
N ASP A 30 -13.67 11.14 -11.17
CA ASP A 30 -12.50 12.03 -11.26
C ASP A 30 -11.35 11.54 -10.39
N VAL A 31 -11.67 10.89 -9.28
CA VAL A 31 -10.69 10.37 -8.30
C VAL A 31 -10.93 8.89 -8.08
N PHE A 32 -9.88 8.14 -8.11
CA PHE A 32 -9.87 6.69 -7.89
C PHE A 32 -9.23 6.37 -6.54
N MET A 33 -9.86 5.49 -5.78
CA MET A 33 -9.28 4.91 -4.56
C MET A 33 -9.13 3.40 -4.73
N TYR A 34 -7.91 2.94 -4.59
CA TYR A 34 -7.59 1.52 -4.50
C TYR A 34 -7.52 1.10 -3.04
N CYS A 35 -8.29 0.09 -2.69
CA CYS A 35 -8.30 -0.51 -1.35
C CYS A 35 -8.56 -2.01 -1.54
N PRO A 36 -7.51 -2.83 -1.63
CA PRO A 36 -7.63 -4.25 -1.93
C PRO A 36 -8.21 -5.02 -0.75
N CYS A 37 -8.96 -6.06 -1.03
CA CYS A 37 -9.51 -6.94 0.01
C CYS A 37 -8.43 -7.81 0.69
N THR A 38 -7.23 -7.86 0.13
CA THR A 38 -6.07 -8.54 0.69
C THR A 38 -5.42 -7.78 1.85
N SER A 39 -5.78 -6.50 2.06
CA SER A 39 -5.35 -5.67 3.20
C SER A 39 -6.49 -5.52 4.24
N PRO A 40 -6.84 -6.60 4.97
CA PRO A 40 -8.08 -6.66 5.75
C PRO A 40 -8.09 -5.81 7.03
N PHE A 41 -6.93 -5.31 7.46
CA PHE A 41 -6.80 -4.57 8.73
C PHE A 41 -6.70 -3.06 8.56
N VAL A 42 -6.81 -2.55 7.34
CA VAL A 42 -6.83 -1.10 7.09
C VAL A 42 -8.00 -0.47 7.85
N LYS A 43 -7.69 0.48 8.72
CA LYS A 43 -8.68 1.16 9.56
C LYS A 43 -9.48 2.20 8.75
N PRO A 44 -10.76 2.42 9.06
CA PRO A 44 -11.56 3.50 8.46
C PRO A 44 -10.93 4.89 8.65
N GLU A 45 -10.21 5.09 9.76
CA GLU A 45 -9.48 6.31 10.09
C GLU A 45 -8.35 6.57 9.08
N THR A 46 -7.60 5.52 8.72
CA THR A 46 -6.53 5.56 7.71
C THR A 46 -7.08 5.88 6.33
N ILE A 47 -8.20 5.26 5.92
CA ILE A 47 -8.91 5.59 4.68
C ILE A 47 -9.29 7.07 4.68
N SER A 48 -9.90 7.55 5.76
CA SER A 48 -10.32 8.94 5.93
C SER A 48 -9.12 9.91 5.89
N GLN A 49 -7.99 9.50 6.48
CA GLN A 49 -6.74 10.28 6.44
C GLN A 49 -6.20 10.38 5.00
N CYS A 50 -6.17 9.28 4.25
CA CYS A 50 -5.73 9.29 2.85
C CYS A 50 -6.61 10.19 1.98
N ILE A 51 -7.93 10.16 2.15
CA ILE A 51 -8.86 11.03 1.43
C ILE A 51 -8.60 12.50 1.74
N ARG A 52 -8.45 12.87 3.01
CA ARG A 52 -8.12 14.25 3.41
C ARG A 52 -6.75 14.67 2.88
N ALA A 53 -5.74 13.81 3.03
CA ALA A 53 -4.40 14.08 2.52
C ALA A 53 -4.40 14.29 1.00
N TYR A 54 -5.25 13.58 0.26
CA TYR A 54 -5.40 13.77 -1.17
C TYR A 54 -6.12 15.09 -1.51
N ALA A 55 -7.14 15.48 -0.76
CA ALA A 55 -7.81 16.77 -0.94
C ALA A 55 -6.85 17.96 -0.70
N GLU A 56 -5.90 17.80 0.21
CA GLU A 56 -4.90 18.80 0.63
C GLU A 56 -3.52 18.55 0.00
N ARG A 57 -3.42 17.76 -1.05
CA ARG A 57 -2.16 17.24 -1.57
C ARG A 57 -1.21 18.27 -2.18
N GLY A 58 -1.68 19.48 -2.51
CA GLY A 58 -0.87 20.51 -3.18
C GLY A 58 -0.32 19.99 -4.52
N GLU A 59 1.01 19.93 -4.65
CA GLU A 59 1.70 19.44 -5.86
C GLU A 59 1.81 17.91 -5.94
N ASN A 60 1.42 17.17 -4.89
CA ASN A 60 1.45 15.71 -4.95
C ASN A 60 0.34 15.18 -5.87
N ASP A 61 0.62 14.15 -6.63
CA ASP A 61 -0.29 13.56 -7.63
C ASP A 61 -1.09 12.36 -7.10
N CYS A 62 -0.60 11.73 -6.03
CA CYS A 62 -1.34 10.69 -5.34
C CYS A 62 -1.01 10.66 -3.84
N VAL A 63 -1.81 9.90 -3.08
CA VAL A 63 -1.54 9.55 -1.68
C VAL A 63 -1.56 8.04 -1.57
N SER A 64 -0.56 7.45 -0.92
CA SER A 64 -0.51 6.00 -0.68
C SER A 64 -0.07 5.66 0.73
N THR A 65 -0.57 4.55 1.24
CA THR A 65 -0.10 4.00 2.51
C THR A 65 1.24 3.29 2.33
N VAL A 66 2.08 3.40 3.36
CA VAL A 66 3.41 2.80 3.41
C VAL A 66 3.69 2.24 4.80
N SER A 67 4.60 1.27 4.85
CA SER A 67 5.21 0.76 6.08
C SER A 67 6.57 1.40 6.27
N GLN A 68 6.92 1.77 7.51
CA GLN A 68 8.27 2.22 7.82
C GLN A 68 9.22 1.03 7.87
N ILE A 69 10.40 1.17 7.26
CA ILE A 69 11.44 0.15 7.27
C ILE A 69 12.60 0.63 8.14
N LYS A 70 12.96 -0.16 9.15
CA LYS A 70 14.12 0.03 10.01
C LYS A 70 15.00 -1.22 9.99
N GLU A 71 15.30 -1.70 8.79
CA GLU A 71 16.11 -2.89 8.54
C GLU A 71 17.38 -2.53 7.76
N PHE A 72 18.43 -3.34 7.92
CA PHE A 72 19.67 -3.22 7.15
C PHE A 72 19.46 -3.81 5.77
N LEU A 73 19.33 -2.97 4.75
CA LEU A 73 18.99 -3.37 3.40
C LEU A 73 20.22 -3.52 2.52
N TRP A 74 20.18 -4.53 1.64
CA TRP A 74 21.22 -4.81 0.67
C TRP A 74 20.62 -4.92 -0.74
N LEU A 75 21.32 -4.38 -1.73
CA LEU A 75 20.97 -4.48 -3.15
C LEU A 75 22.21 -4.92 -3.93
N ASP A 76 22.10 -5.98 -4.69
CA ASP A 76 23.18 -6.53 -5.54
C ASP A 76 24.51 -6.74 -4.78
N GLY A 77 24.41 -7.27 -3.53
CA GLY A 77 25.57 -7.54 -2.69
C GLY A 77 26.22 -6.30 -2.06
N LYS A 78 25.54 -5.14 -2.09
CA LYS A 78 25.99 -3.88 -1.50
C LYS A 78 24.98 -3.36 -0.48
N PRO A 79 25.42 -2.75 0.62
CA PRO A 79 24.52 -2.11 1.56
C PRO A 79 23.82 -0.93 0.89
N LEU A 80 22.52 -0.79 1.15
CA LEU A 80 21.68 0.24 0.55
C LEU A 80 21.53 1.47 1.44
N ASN A 81 21.38 1.27 2.75
CA ASN A 81 20.96 2.32 3.68
C ASN A 81 21.87 2.50 4.90
N TYR A 82 23.07 1.93 4.88
CA TYR A 82 24.05 2.12 5.96
C TYR A 82 25.48 1.88 5.47
N ASP A 83 26.47 2.31 6.26
CA ASP A 83 27.90 2.00 6.07
C ASP A 83 28.28 0.81 6.95
N PRO A 84 28.69 -0.35 6.40
CA PRO A 84 29.11 -1.52 7.18
C PRO A 84 30.31 -1.28 8.09
N SER A 85 31.17 -0.30 7.75
CA SER A 85 32.34 0.04 8.57
C SER A 85 31.97 0.86 9.83
N ASN A 86 30.77 1.46 9.82
CA ASN A 86 30.23 2.25 10.93
C ASN A 86 28.70 2.06 11.02
N ALA A 87 28.29 0.81 11.24
CA ALA A 87 26.86 0.46 11.26
C ALA A 87 26.14 1.12 12.46
N PRO A 88 25.05 1.85 12.24
CA PRO A 88 24.24 2.42 13.32
C PRO A 88 23.40 1.33 14.02
N ASN A 89 22.72 1.69 15.12
CA ASN A 89 21.63 0.85 15.61
C ASN A 89 20.45 0.88 14.63
N SER A 90 19.58 -0.13 14.65
CA SER A 90 18.46 -0.24 13.71
C SER A 90 17.51 0.97 13.76
N GLN A 91 17.25 1.53 14.96
CA GLN A 91 16.43 2.71 15.14
C GLN A 91 17.02 3.99 14.51
N ASP A 92 18.35 4.03 14.36
CA ASP A 92 19.09 5.18 13.83
C ASP A 92 19.30 5.09 12.30
N LEU A 93 18.80 4.02 11.67
CA LEU A 93 18.80 3.89 10.21
C LEU A 93 17.99 5.01 9.54
N PRO A 94 18.32 5.41 8.30
CA PRO A 94 17.53 6.35 7.53
C PRO A 94 16.06 5.95 7.45
N ASP A 95 15.18 6.94 7.37
CA ASP A 95 13.75 6.70 7.19
C ASP A 95 13.50 6.20 5.77
N MET A 96 13.27 4.93 5.66
CA MET A 96 12.84 4.27 4.42
C MET A 96 11.42 3.75 4.57
N VAL A 97 10.71 3.71 3.46
CA VAL A 97 9.34 3.20 3.43
C VAL A 97 9.16 2.17 2.34
N ALA A 98 8.30 1.18 2.59
CA ALA A 98 7.80 0.24 1.60
C ALA A 98 6.34 0.55 1.29
N LEU A 99 5.97 0.50 0.02
CA LEU A 99 4.57 0.54 -0.39
C LEU A 99 3.88 -0.74 0.09
N ASN A 100 2.84 -0.58 0.91
CA ASN A 100 2.01 -1.69 1.37
C ASN A 100 0.64 -1.76 0.66
N PHE A 101 0.35 -0.76 -0.20
CA PHE A 101 -0.85 -0.69 -1.03
C PHE A 101 -2.19 -0.83 -0.28
N GLY A 102 -2.23 -0.69 1.03
CA GLY A 102 -3.47 -0.79 1.82
C GLY A 102 -4.54 0.20 1.36
N VAL A 103 -4.13 1.47 1.09
CA VAL A 103 -4.97 2.49 0.45
C VAL A 103 -4.10 3.32 -0.49
N THR A 104 -4.59 3.54 -1.71
CA THR A 104 -4.02 4.56 -2.59
C THR A 104 -5.14 5.41 -3.19
N VAL A 105 -4.96 6.73 -3.18
CA VAL A 105 -5.88 7.71 -3.78
C VAL A 105 -5.14 8.48 -4.86
N ILE A 106 -5.68 8.46 -6.08
CA ILE A 106 -5.05 9.06 -7.27
C ILE A 106 -6.12 9.65 -8.21
N GLY A 107 -5.77 10.68 -8.96
CA GLY A 107 -6.61 11.17 -10.04
C GLY A 107 -6.79 10.11 -11.13
N ARG A 108 -8.03 9.95 -11.63
CA ARG A 108 -8.32 8.98 -12.70
C ARG A 108 -7.41 9.16 -13.91
N GLN A 109 -7.20 10.41 -14.34
CA GLN A 109 -6.38 10.68 -15.51
C GLN A 109 -4.90 10.34 -15.27
N ASP A 110 -4.40 10.55 -14.05
CA ASP A 110 -3.04 10.17 -13.67
C ASP A 110 -2.88 8.66 -13.63
N LEU A 111 -3.88 7.93 -13.12
CA LEU A 111 -3.90 6.46 -13.15
C LEU A 111 -3.80 5.91 -14.59
N ILE A 112 -4.57 6.48 -15.52
CA ILE A 112 -4.56 6.08 -16.94
C ILE A 112 -3.21 6.41 -17.60
N ASN A 113 -2.72 7.63 -17.40
CA ASN A 113 -1.50 8.12 -18.05
C ASN A 113 -0.25 7.43 -17.54
N ASN A 114 -0.16 7.26 -16.22
CA ASN A 114 0.98 6.62 -15.57
C ASN A 114 0.93 5.08 -15.69
N ARG A 115 -0.25 4.52 -15.97
CA ARG A 115 -0.46 3.06 -15.99
C ARG A 115 0.01 2.41 -14.69
N ASN A 116 -0.12 3.15 -13.60
CA ASN A 116 0.33 2.77 -12.27
C ASN A 116 -0.55 3.48 -11.24
N ILE A 117 -0.80 2.81 -10.13
CA ILE A 117 -1.57 3.37 -9.03
C ILE A 117 -0.76 4.38 -8.21
N ILE A 118 0.57 4.29 -8.27
CA ILE A 118 1.48 5.27 -7.66
C ILE A 118 1.86 6.31 -8.71
N GLY A 119 1.68 7.56 -8.36
CA GLY A 119 2.07 8.71 -9.19
C GLY A 119 3.57 8.96 -9.20
N LYS A 120 3.96 10.09 -9.79
CA LYS A 120 5.38 10.50 -9.88
C LYS A 120 5.84 11.28 -8.66
N ASN A 121 4.90 11.91 -7.95
CA ASN A 121 5.16 12.70 -6.75
C ASN A 121 4.16 12.31 -5.63
N PRO A 122 4.29 11.10 -5.07
CA PRO A 122 3.36 10.61 -4.06
C PRO A 122 3.54 11.30 -2.70
N ARG A 123 2.43 11.51 -1.98
CA ARG A 123 2.43 11.78 -0.55
C ARG A 123 2.17 10.47 0.19
N PHE A 124 2.97 10.17 1.21
CA PHE A 124 2.85 8.92 1.96
C PHE A 124 2.14 9.12 3.31
N VAL A 125 1.37 8.11 3.68
CA VAL A 125 0.73 7.94 5.00
C VAL A 125 1.29 6.66 5.60
N VAL A 126 2.03 6.77 6.69
CA VAL A 126 2.59 5.61 7.40
C VAL A 126 1.48 4.92 8.17
N THR A 127 1.38 3.60 8.03
CA THR A 127 0.44 2.75 8.77
C THR A 127 1.16 1.95 9.85
N SER A 128 0.39 1.41 10.81
CA SER A 128 0.92 0.42 11.74
C SER A 128 1.22 -0.92 11.03
N ASP A 129 2.06 -1.75 11.67
CA ASP A 129 2.44 -3.06 11.13
C ASP A 129 1.21 -3.97 10.92
N ILE A 130 0.20 -3.85 11.78
CA ILE A 130 -1.04 -4.63 11.62
C ILE A 130 -1.83 -4.17 10.39
N GLU A 131 -1.95 -2.87 10.15
CA GLU A 131 -2.62 -2.34 8.97
C GLU A 131 -1.88 -2.65 7.66
N ALA A 132 -0.56 -2.87 7.77
CA ALA A 132 0.31 -3.17 6.63
C ALA A 132 0.26 -4.63 6.17
N ILE A 133 -0.45 -5.50 6.89
CA ILE A 133 -0.58 -6.92 6.53
C ILE A 133 -1.35 -7.03 5.21
N ASP A 134 -0.70 -7.65 4.24
CA ASP A 134 -1.26 -8.04 2.94
C ASP A 134 -1.28 -9.57 2.81
N ILE A 135 -2.35 -10.13 2.27
CA ILE A 135 -2.56 -11.58 2.15
C ILE A 135 -2.22 -12.03 0.73
N ASP A 136 -0.98 -12.41 0.50
CA ASP A 136 -0.48 -12.95 -0.76
C ASP A 136 -0.28 -14.48 -0.71
N THR A 137 0.01 -15.02 0.47
CA THR A 137 0.35 -16.43 0.67
C THR A 137 -0.55 -17.09 1.72
N PRO A 138 -0.61 -18.46 1.77
CA PRO A 138 -1.28 -19.15 2.86
C PRO A 138 -0.75 -18.81 4.26
N LEU A 139 0.53 -18.45 4.37
CA LEU A 139 1.11 -18.02 5.65
C LEU A 139 0.55 -16.67 6.09
N ASP A 140 0.43 -15.72 5.16
CA ASP A 140 -0.15 -14.40 5.45
C ASP A 140 -1.60 -14.54 5.90
N PHE A 141 -2.37 -15.41 5.25
CA PHE A 141 -3.73 -15.71 5.65
C PHE A 141 -3.79 -16.28 7.08
N TYR A 142 -2.91 -17.23 7.41
CA TYR A 142 -2.83 -17.77 8.76
C TYR A 142 -2.50 -16.68 9.80
N ILE A 143 -1.52 -15.82 9.52
CA ILE A 143 -1.15 -14.71 10.40
C ILE A 143 -2.34 -13.75 10.57
N ALA A 144 -2.99 -13.35 9.48
CA ALA A 144 -4.16 -12.49 9.51
C ALA A 144 -5.32 -13.11 10.31
N GLU A 145 -5.58 -14.42 10.15
CA GLU A 145 -6.60 -15.11 10.93
C GLU A 145 -6.29 -15.08 12.44
N GLN A 146 -5.03 -15.28 12.85
CA GLN A 146 -4.65 -15.24 14.27
C GLN A 146 -4.83 -13.82 14.85
N ILE A 147 -4.42 -12.80 14.10
CA ILE A 147 -4.61 -11.40 14.52
C ILE A 147 -6.10 -11.08 14.63
N TYR A 148 -6.91 -11.44 13.64
CA TYR A 148 -8.36 -11.24 13.67
C TYR A 148 -9.01 -11.92 14.89
N ARG A 149 -8.65 -13.17 15.17
CA ARG A 149 -9.14 -13.90 16.35
C ARG A 149 -8.80 -13.15 17.64
N LYS A 150 -7.57 -12.68 17.78
CA LYS A 150 -7.11 -11.97 18.99
C LYS A 150 -7.79 -10.61 19.14
N THR A 151 -7.79 -9.80 18.12
CA THR A 151 -8.25 -8.40 18.20
C THR A 151 -9.78 -8.25 18.15
N VAL A 152 -10.44 -9.04 17.27
CA VAL A 152 -11.88 -8.89 17.02
C VAL A 152 -12.72 -9.85 17.87
N ILE A 153 -12.34 -11.13 17.91
CA ILE A 153 -13.11 -12.17 18.60
C ILE A 153 -12.82 -12.14 20.10
N GLU A 154 -11.56 -12.18 20.50
CA GLU A 154 -11.16 -12.21 21.91
C GLU A 154 -11.07 -10.80 22.52
N LYS A 155 -11.17 -9.75 21.71
CA LYS A 155 -11.07 -8.33 22.11
C LYS A 155 -9.81 -8.01 22.93
N LEU A 156 -8.72 -8.69 22.61
CA LEU A 156 -7.41 -8.42 23.18
C LEU A 156 -6.74 -7.31 22.37
N GLU A 157 -6.20 -6.32 23.07
CA GLU A 157 -5.34 -5.32 22.44
C GLU A 157 -3.98 -5.96 22.12
N LEU A 158 -3.53 -5.81 20.87
CA LEU A 158 -2.14 -6.09 20.53
C LEU A 158 -1.35 -4.82 20.76
N LEU A 159 -0.23 -4.93 21.44
CA LEU A 159 0.72 -3.82 21.59
C LEU A 159 1.27 -3.50 20.19
N GLU A 160 1.04 -2.27 19.74
CA GLU A 160 1.56 -1.71 18.50
C GLU A 160 2.97 -1.18 18.68
#